data_9c2e906b797d8112eec205523f2968d1
#
_entry.id   9c2e906b797d8112eec205523f2968d1
#
_cell.length_a   1.000
_cell.length_b   1.000
_cell.length_c   1.000
_cell.angle_alpha   90.00
_cell.angle_beta   90.00
_cell.angle_gamma   90.00
#
_symmetry.space_group_name_H-M   'P 1'
#
loop_
_entity.id
_entity.type
_entity.pdbx_description
1 polymer ?
#
loop_
_entity_poly.entity_id
_entity_poly.type
_entity_poly.pdbx_seq_one_letter_code
_entity_poly.pdbx_strand_id
1 'polypeptide(L)'
;VNAFVLYNSFNSWGWLDHCSDDVKEKFKVFAGDIRDPHGVRRAMKGCDAVLHLAALIAIPYSYHSPDTYVDTNIKGTLNVLQAARDLEVQRVIHTSTSEVYGTARFVPITEEHPLQGQSPYSATKIGADQLALSFHASFQTPVCVIRPFNTYGPRQSTRAVIPTIISQLAGGLRQIKLGATHPTRDFNYVADIVSGFLATLRSESGAGEVINLGSNFEISIGETAEMIAELMGVELEIFTDDQRLRPEKSEVERLWADNTKA
;
A
#
# COMPACT_ATOMS: atom_id res chain seq x y z
N VAL A 1 -19.95 0.61 -9.29
CA VAL A 1 -18.93 0.77 -8.23
C VAL A 1 -19.04 2.15 -7.62
N ASN A 2 -18.88 2.27 -6.27
CA ASN A 2 -18.72 3.56 -5.60
C ASN A 2 -17.24 3.83 -5.40
N ALA A 3 -16.71 4.89 -6.01
CA ALA A 3 -15.32 5.32 -5.88
C ALA A 3 -15.23 6.47 -4.87
N PHE A 4 -14.67 6.21 -3.68
CA PHE A 4 -14.43 7.25 -2.68
C PHE A 4 -13.05 7.85 -2.90
N VAL A 5 -13.00 9.15 -3.21
CA VAL A 5 -11.77 9.89 -3.51
C VAL A 5 -11.58 11.03 -2.53
N LEU A 6 -10.31 11.39 -2.24
CA LEU A 6 -10.01 12.53 -1.38
C LEU A 6 -10.48 13.83 -2.06
N TYR A 7 -11.30 14.60 -1.37
CA TYR A 7 -11.69 15.95 -1.83
C TYR A 7 -10.45 16.87 -1.93
N ASN A 8 -10.36 17.58 -3.03
CA ASN A 8 -9.34 18.59 -3.25
C ASN A 8 -9.92 19.79 -4.03
N SER A 9 -9.27 20.96 -3.91
CA SER A 9 -9.69 22.20 -4.56
C SER A 9 -9.47 22.25 -6.08
N PHE A 10 -8.78 21.23 -6.63
CA PHE A 10 -8.51 21.13 -8.08
C PHE A 10 -9.65 20.43 -8.85
N ASN A 11 -10.70 19.98 -8.16
CA ASN A 11 -11.79 19.20 -8.75
C ASN A 11 -11.29 17.98 -9.51
N SER A 12 -10.27 17.31 -8.99
CA SER A 12 -9.64 16.13 -9.58
C SER A 12 -9.99 14.87 -8.78
N TRP A 13 -10.21 13.79 -9.49
CA TRP A 13 -10.37 12.44 -8.95
C TRP A 13 -9.07 11.64 -9.00
N GLY A 14 -7.94 12.33 -9.20
CA GLY A 14 -6.63 11.72 -9.37
C GLY A 14 -6.56 10.89 -10.65
N TRP A 15 -6.02 9.68 -10.58
CA TRP A 15 -5.89 8.82 -11.76
C TRP A 15 -7.23 8.37 -12.37
N LEU A 16 -8.35 8.50 -11.67
CA LEU A 16 -9.67 8.20 -12.25
C LEU A 16 -10.06 9.20 -13.34
N ASP A 17 -9.51 10.41 -13.34
CA ASP A 17 -9.70 11.40 -14.42
C ASP A 17 -9.23 10.88 -15.78
N HIS A 18 -8.27 9.96 -15.78
CA HIS A 18 -7.65 9.39 -16.98
C HIS A 18 -8.25 8.04 -17.40
N CYS A 19 -9.32 7.59 -16.75
CA CYS A 19 -10.06 6.42 -17.21
C CYS A 19 -10.81 6.74 -18.51
N SER A 20 -11.01 5.73 -19.35
CA SER A 20 -11.87 5.84 -20.54
C SER A 20 -13.33 6.11 -20.13
N ASP A 21 -14.11 6.70 -21.02
CA ASP A 21 -15.49 7.10 -20.70
C ASP A 21 -16.38 5.88 -20.39
N ASP A 22 -16.17 4.77 -21.09
CA ASP A 22 -16.88 3.50 -20.84
C ASP A 22 -16.60 2.93 -19.43
N VAL A 23 -15.45 3.24 -18.84
CA VAL A 23 -15.11 2.89 -17.45
C VAL A 23 -15.72 3.90 -16.49
N LYS A 24 -15.67 5.21 -16.81
CA LYS A 24 -16.26 6.27 -15.98
C LYS A 24 -17.76 6.10 -15.78
N GLU A 25 -18.48 5.62 -16.78
CA GLU A 25 -19.90 5.33 -16.69
C GLU A 25 -20.27 4.21 -15.70
N LYS A 26 -19.30 3.35 -15.33
CA LYS A 26 -19.50 2.19 -14.43
C LYS A 26 -19.26 2.50 -12.97
N PHE A 27 -18.85 3.72 -12.61
CA PHE A 27 -18.64 4.07 -11.22
C PHE A 27 -19.22 5.45 -10.87
N LYS A 28 -19.65 5.57 -9.62
CA LYS A 28 -20.09 6.83 -9.03
C LYS A 28 -19.00 7.34 -8.09
N VAL A 29 -18.60 8.61 -8.25
CA VAL A 29 -17.60 9.24 -7.42
C VAL A 29 -18.22 9.89 -6.19
N PHE A 30 -17.61 9.65 -5.03
CA PHE A 30 -17.88 10.32 -3.77
C PHE A 30 -16.59 11.03 -3.34
N ALA A 31 -16.53 12.35 -3.51
CA ALA A 31 -15.43 13.15 -2.99
C ALA A 31 -15.66 13.41 -1.50
N GLY A 32 -14.67 13.10 -0.68
CA GLY A 32 -14.75 13.23 0.77
C GLY A 32 -13.41 13.02 1.45
N ASP A 33 -13.43 12.85 2.76
CA ASP A 33 -12.27 12.53 3.58
C ASP A 33 -12.55 11.27 4.38
N ILE A 34 -11.61 10.33 4.39
CA ILE A 34 -11.76 9.05 5.13
C ILE A 34 -11.92 9.27 6.64
N ARG A 35 -11.50 10.45 7.15
CA ARG A 35 -11.66 10.85 8.54
C ARG A 35 -13.08 11.30 8.89
N ASP A 36 -13.94 11.56 7.87
CA ASP A 36 -15.36 11.87 8.06
C ASP A 36 -16.21 10.58 8.06
N PRO A 37 -16.70 10.12 9.24
CA PRO A 37 -17.50 8.90 9.32
C PRO A 37 -18.83 8.99 8.54
N HIS A 38 -19.39 10.18 8.41
CA HIS A 38 -20.66 10.36 7.70
C HIS A 38 -20.48 10.25 6.18
N GLY A 39 -19.38 10.82 5.65
CA GLY A 39 -19.02 10.69 4.24
C GLY A 39 -18.73 9.25 3.86
N VAL A 40 -17.94 8.55 4.69
CA VAL A 40 -17.62 7.13 4.52
C VAL A 40 -18.89 6.29 4.50
N ARG A 41 -19.75 6.42 5.53
CA ARG A 41 -21.01 5.67 5.62
C ARG A 41 -21.91 5.91 4.41
N ARG A 42 -22.02 7.17 3.95
CA ARG A 42 -22.82 7.53 2.77
C ARG A 42 -22.31 6.86 1.49
N ALA A 43 -20.99 6.81 1.29
CA ALA A 43 -20.38 6.18 0.13
C ALA A 43 -20.52 4.66 0.13
N MET A 44 -20.52 4.04 1.32
CA MET A 44 -20.65 2.59 1.50
C MET A 44 -22.09 2.09 1.46
N LYS A 45 -23.09 2.96 1.58
CA LYS A 45 -24.50 2.55 1.58
C LYS A 45 -24.88 1.82 0.29
N GLY A 46 -25.38 0.59 0.44
CA GLY A 46 -25.78 -0.29 -0.66
C GLY A 46 -24.62 -0.96 -1.38
N CYS A 47 -23.43 -0.99 -0.77
CA CYS A 47 -22.31 -1.78 -1.24
C CYS A 47 -22.24 -3.12 -0.51
N ASP A 48 -22.05 -4.21 -1.25
CA ASP A 48 -21.86 -5.56 -0.69
C ASP A 48 -20.43 -5.78 -0.21
N ALA A 49 -19.47 -5.08 -0.80
CA ALA A 49 -18.06 -5.23 -0.50
C ALA A 49 -17.30 -3.90 -0.51
N VAL A 50 -16.22 -3.84 0.26
CA VAL A 50 -15.35 -2.66 0.39
C VAL A 50 -13.90 -3.06 0.18
N LEU A 51 -13.22 -2.37 -0.75
CA LEU A 51 -11.76 -2.37 -0.88
C LEU A 51 -11.25 -1.09 -0.20
N HIS A 52 -10.71 -1.20 1.01
CA HIS A 52 -10.19 -0.07 1.77
C HIS A 52 -8.73 0.20 1.41
N LEU A 53 -8.52 1.07 0.41
CA LEU A 53 -7.21 1.47 -0.11
C LEU A 53 -6.73 2.83 0.45
N ALA A 54 -7.63 3.59 1.07
CA ALA A 54 -7.35 4.95 1.52
C ALA A 54 -6.34 4.96 2.67
N ALA A 55 -5.19 5.57 2.45
CA ALA A 55 -4.13 5.72 3.45
C ALA A 55 -3.15 6.84 3.08
N LEU A 56 -2.45 7.38 4.06
CA LEU A 56 -1.18 8.06 3.85
C LEU A 56 -0.06 7.02 3.90
N ILE A 57 0.80 6.99 2.86
CA ILE A 57 1.77 5.90 2.67
C ILE A 57 3.24 6.35 2.61
N ALA A 58 3.51 7.64 2.40
CA ALA A 58 4.87 8.16 2.23
C ALA A 58 5.65 8.14 3.56
N ILE A 59 6.53 7.15 3.77
CA ILE A 59 7.31 7.00 5.01
C ILE A 59 8.03 8.30 5.40
N PRO A 60 8.77 8.99 4.50
CA PRO A 60 9.45 10.23 4.88
C PRO A 60 8.49 11.32 5.38
N TYR A 61 7.29 11.43 4.82
CA TYR A 61 6.32 12.40 5.29
C TYR A 61 5.75 12.05 6.67
N SER A 62 5.72 10.77 7.04
CA SER A 62 5.25 10.33 8.36
C SER A 62 6.14 10.84 9.51
N TYR A 63 7.40 11.18 9.24
CA TYR A 63 8.29 11.79 10.24
C TYR A 63 7.93 13.24 10.53
N HIS A 64 7.34 13.94 9.55
CA HIS A 64 6.99 15.36 9.67
C HIS A 64 5.57 15.56 10.21
N SER A 65 4.67 14.65 9.93
CA SER A 65 3.25 14.81 10.27
C SER A 65 2.63 13.49 10.79
N PRO A 66 3.15 12.92 11.90
CA PRO A 66 2.67 11.63 12.41
C PRO A 66 1.18 11.66 12.80
N ASP A 67 0.67 12.78 13.31
CA ASP A 67 -0.74 12.92 13.70
C ASP A 67 -1.68 12.71 12.52
N THR A 68 -1.35 13.23 11.34
CA THR A 68 -2.18 13.03 10.15
C THR A 68 -2.19 11.56 9.70
N TYR A 69 -1.12 10.80 9.98
CA TYR A 69 -1.07 9.35 9.73
C TYR A 69 -1.98 8.60 10.71
N VAL A 70 -2.00 8.97 11.98
CA VAL A 70 -2.92 8.39 12.97
C VAL A 70 -4.37 8.66 12.56
N ASP A 71 -4.70 9.91 12.26
CA ASP A 71 -6.05 10.30 11.87
C ASP A 71 -6.51 9.61 10.58
N THR A 72 -5.64 9.53 9.57
CA THR A 72 -6.00 8.95 8.28
C THR A 72 -5.99 7.42 8.34
N ASN A 73 -4.89 6.81 8.82
CA ASN A 73 -4.71 5.38 8.70
C ASN A 73 -5.44 4.59 9.80
N ILE A 74 -5.44 5.09 11.04
CA ILE A 74 -6.11 4.40 12.15
C ILE A 74 -7.58 4.82 12.23
N LYS A 75 -7.84 6.12 12.41
CA LYS A 75 -9.21 6.62 12.55
C LYS A 75 -10.03 6.45 11.27
N GLY A 76 -9.40 6.67 10.09
CA GLY A 76 -10.05 6.41 8.81
C GLY A 76 -10.43 4.94 8.65
N THR A 77 -9.56 4.00 9.04
CA THR A 77 -9.89 2.56 9.06
C THR A 77 -11.01 2.26 10.05
N LEU A 78 -10.99 2.85 11.25
CA LEU A 78 -12.09 2.70 12.21
C LEU A 78 -13.43 3.13 11.61
N ASN A 79 -13.47 4.26 10.90
CA ASN A 79 -14.70 4.76 10.26
C ASN A 79 -15.24 3.77 9.22
N VAL A 80 -14.36 3.15 8.42
CA VAL A 80 -14.73 2.12 7.44
C VAL A 80 -15.28 0.88 8.15
N LEU A 81 -14.60 0.41 9.19
CA LEU A 81 -15.01 -0.79 9.94
C LEU A 81 -16.36 -0.61 10.65
N GLN A 82 -16.58 0.56 11.29
CA GLN A 82 -17.87 0.89 11.90
C GLN A 82 -18.97 0.95 10.86
N ALA A 83 -18.74 1.62 9.73
CA ALA A 83 -19.70 1.70 8.65
C ALA A 83 -20.00 0.31 8.05
N ALA A 84 -18.98 -0.55 7.90
CA ALA A 84 -19.14 -1.91 7.39
C ALA A 84 -20.01 -2.76 8.32
N ARG A 85 -19.75 -2.70 9.64
CA ARG A 85 -20.57 -3.38 10.63
C ARG A 85 -22.02 -2.90 10.61
N ASP A 86 -22.22 -1.58 10.65
CA ASP A 86 -23.57 -0.98 10.76
C ASP A 86 -24.40 -1.12 9.48
N LEU A 87 -23.76 -1.31 8.33
CA LEU A 87 -24.40 -1.52 7.02
C LEU A 87 -24.43 -2.99 6.62
N GLU A 88 -23.94 -3.88 7.48
CA GLU A 88 -23.90 -5.34 7.26
C GLU A 88 -23.20 -5.70 5.94
N VAL A 89 -22.05 -5.02 5.65
CA VAL A 89 -21.24 -5.26 4.45
C VAL A 89 -20.73 -6.70 4.48
N GLN A 90 -20.87 -7.42 3.37
CA GLN A 90 -20.55 -8.84 3.27
C GLN A 90 -19.06 -9.14 3.19
N ARG A 91 -18.23 -8.15 2.76
CA ARG A 91 -16.78 -8.31 2.65
C ARG A 91 -16.03 -6.98 2.77
N VAL A 92 -15.01 -6.95 3.61
CA VAL A 92 -14.07 -5.84 3.71
C VAL A 92 -12.65 -6.35 3.45
N ILE A 93 -11.99 -5.78 2.47
CA ILE A 93 -10.56 -6.02 2.23
C ILE A 93 -9.79 -4.81 2.74
N HIS A 94 -9.11 -4.97 3.86
CA HIS A 94 -8.24 -3.95 4.43
C HIS A 94 -6.84 -4.04 3.83
N THR A 95 -6.37 -2.97 3.21
CA THR A 95 -5.03 -2.89 2.66
C THR A 95 -4.03 -2.49 3.75
N SER A 96 -3.16 -3.41 4.10
CA SER A 96 -2.00 -3.20 4.96
C SER A 96 -0.72 -2.99 4.13
N THR A 97 0.42 -3.48 4.58
CA THR A 97 1.72 -3.35 3.94
C THR A 97 2.72 -4.34 4.53
N SER A 98 3.74 -4.74 3.76
CA SER A 98 4.89 -5.50 4.28
C SER A 98 5.73 -4.72 5.31
N GLU A 99 5.66 -3.39 5.30
CA GLU A 99 6.40 -2.53 6.25
C GLU A 99 5.97 -2.74 7.73
N VAL A 100 4.83 -3.41 7.99
CA VAL A 100 4.41 -3.78 9.35
C VAL A 100 5.33 -4.80 10.00
N TYR A 101 6.08 -5.57 9.21
CA TYR A 101 7.03 -6.56 9.71
C TYR A 101 8.36 -5.95 10.16
N GLY A 102 8.69 -4.73 9.67
CA GLY A 102 10.02 -4.14 9.86
C GLY A 102 11.09 -4.97 9.16
N THR A 103 12.33 -4.83 9.59
CA THR A 103 13.44 -5.66 9.11
C THR A 103 13.18 -7.13 9.47
N ALA A 104 13.22 -8.00 8.47
CA ALA A 104 12.93 -9.41 8.63
C ALA A 104 13.83 -10.08 9.68
N ARG A 105 13.23 -10.79 10.63
CA ARG A 105 13.94 -11.64 11.61
C ARG A 105 14.23 -13.04 11.04
N PHE A 106 13.40 -13.48 10.12
CA PHE A 106 13.56 -14.70 9.32
C PHE A 106 12.90 -14.47 7.95
N VAL A 107 13.34 -15.21 6.96
CA VAL A 107 12.83 -15.14 5.59
C VAL A 107 12.67 -16.56 5.02
N PRO A 108 11.74 -16.74 4.08
CA PRO A 108 10.73 -15.77 3.66
C PRO A 108 9.77 -15.40 4.80
N ILE A 109 9.18 -14.19 4.72
CA ILE A 109 8.28 -13.63 5.75
C ILE A 109 6.89 -14.24 5.58
N THR A 110 6.46 -15.02 6.58
CA THR A 110 5.09 -15.52 6.69
C THR A 110 4.18 -14.50 7.39
N GLU A 111 2.87 -14.73 7.38
CA GLU A 111 1.90 -13.89 8.09
C GLU A 111 2.05 -13.94 9.62
N GLU A 112 2.69 -14.99 10.14
CA GLU A 112 3.00 -15.16 11.57
C GLU A 112 4.26 -14.40 12.03
N HIS A 113 5.00 -13.79 11.07
CA HIS A 113 6.19 -13.00 11.42
C HIS A 113 5.81 -11.88 12.38
N PRO A 114 6.61 -11.62 13.44
CA PRO A 114 6.36 -10.55 14.40
C PRO A 114 6.21 -9.19 13.73
N LEU A 115 5.25 -8.39 14.21
CA LEU A 115 5.05 -7.03 13.74
C LEU A 115 6.02 -6.08 14.45
N GLN A 116 6.70 -5.23 13.68
CA GLN A 116 7.67 -4.26 14.19
C GLN A 116 7.58 -2.96 13.37
N GLY A 117 6.90 -1.96 13.91
CA GLY A 117 6.79 -0.65 13.28
C GLY A 117 8.08 0.15 13.42
N GLN A 118 8.85 0.29 12.34
CA GLN A 118 10.10 1.07 12.33
C GLN A 118 9.91 2.52 11.85
N SER A 119 8.68 2.92 11.57
CA SER A 119 8.30 4.29 11.21
C SER A 119 6.90 4.62 11.74
N PRO A 120 6.55 5.93 11.91
CA PRO A 120 5.17 6.31 12.23
C PRO A 120 4.15 5.73 11.25
N TYR A 121 4.47 5.68 9.95
CA TYR A 121 3.63 5.03 8.94
C TYR A 121 3.36 3.57 9.29
N SER A 122 4.40 2.74 9.45
CA SER A 122 4.23 1.32 9.73
C SER A 122 3.52 1.07 11.06
N ALA A 123 3.79 1.88 12.08
CA ALA A 123 3.07 1.82 13.36
C ALA A 123 1.56 2.07 13.20
N THR A 124 1.17 3.06 12.37
CA THR A 124 -0.26 3.30 12.09
C THR A 124 -0.90 2.19 11.28
N LYS A 125 -0.16 1.53 10.38
CA LYS A 125 -0.67 0.36 9.64
C LYS A 125 -0.85 -0.84 10.54
N ILE A 126 0.07 -1.09 11.48
CA ILE A 126 -0.10 -2.12 12.53
C ILE A 126 -1.37 -1.84 13.37
N GLY A 127 -1.56 -0.60 13.80
CA GLY A 127 -2.76 -0.20 14.56
C GLY A 127 -4.05 -0.44 13.76
N ALA A 128 -4.06 -0.11 12.46
CA ALA A 128 -5.19 -0.35 11.58
C ALA A 128 -5.46 -1.85 11.36
N ASP A 129 -4.41 -2.68 11.18
CA ASP A 129 -4.52 -4.14 11.08
C ASP A 129 -5.17 -4.73 12.34
N GLN A 130 -4.69 -4.31 13.53
CA GLN A 130 -5.23 -4.80 14.80
C GLN A 130 -6.70 -4.38 14.99
N LEU A 131 -7.10 -3.17 14.59
CA LEU A 131 -8.50 -2.77 14.57
C LEU A 131 -9.33 -3.67 13.64
N ALA A 132 -8.86 -3.91 12.42
CA ALA A 132 -9.55 -4.75 11.45
C ALA A 132 -9.79 -6.16 12.00
N LEU A 133 -8.76 -6.82 12.53
CA LEU A 133 -8.84 -8.15 13.12
C LEU A 133 -9.73 -8.17 14.39
N SER A 134 -9.68 -7.11 15.23
CA SER A 134 -10.53 -7.02 16.42
C SER A 134 -12.00 -6.86 16.06
N PHE A 135 -12.34 -6.17 14.97
CA PHE A 135 -13.72 -6.06 14.48
C PHE A 135 -14.25 -7.41 13.98
N HIS A 136 -13.40 -8.21 13.36
CA HIS A 136 -13.76 -9.59 13.02
C HIS A 136 -14.02 -10.42 14.28
N ALA A 137 -13.07 -10.41 15.23
CA ALA A 137 -13.16 -11.23 16.45
C ALA A 137 -14.34 -10.83 17.35
N SER A 138 -14.62 -9.51 17.48
CA SER A 138 -15.62 -9.01 18.42
C SER A 138 -17.02 -8.88 17.82
N PHE A 139 -17.11 -8.56 16.53
CA PHE A 139 -18.40 -8.24 15.87
C PHE A 139 -18.68 -9.12 14.65
N GLN A 140 -17.81 -10.08 14.35
CA GLN A 140 -17.90 -10.94 13.16
C GLN A 140 -17.96 -10.15 11.85
N THR A 141 -17.43 -8.92 11.84
CA THR A 141 -17.30 -8.14 10.62
C THR A 141 -16.39 -8.90 9.64
N PRO A 142 -16.82 -9.16 8.39
CA PRO A 142 -16.10 -10.05 7.48
C PRO A 142 -14.90 -9.33 6.83
N VAL A 143 -13.85 -9.09 7.62
CA VAL A 143 -12.62 -8.38 7.20
C VAL A 143 -11.54 -9.38 6.86
N CYS A 144 -10.83 -9.15 5.74
CA CYS A 144 -9.56 -9.76 5.41
C CYS A 144 -8.48 -8.66 5.34
N VAL A 145 -7.32 -8.93 5.90
CA VAL A 145 -6.17 -8.03 5.85
C VAL A 145 -5.21 -8.50 4.75
N ILE A 146 -4.96 -7.67 3.75
CA ILE A 146 -3.96 -7.93 2.73
C ILE A 146 -2.70 -7.12 3.03
N ARG A 147 -1.54 -7.78 3.04
CA ARG A 147 -0.21 -7.17 3.16
C ARG A 147 0.54 -7.28 1.83
N PRO A 148 0.34 -6.33 0.90
CA PRO A 148 1.11 -6.31 -0.32
C PRO A 148 2.57 -5.98 0.00
N PHE A 149 3.50 -6.68 -0.65
CA PHE A 149 4.89 -6.31 -0.70
C PHE A 149 5.09 -5.20 -1.73
N ASN A 150 6.32 -4.75 -1.95
CA ASN A 150 6.58 -3.53 -2.71
C ASN A 150 5.92 -3.56 -4.10
N THR A 151 4.84 -2.85 -4.26
CA THR A 151 4.09 -2.81 -5.52
C THR A 151 4.68 -1.75 -6.45
N TYR A 152 4.85 -2.08 -7.73
CA TYR A 152 5.28 -1.15 -8.77
C TYR A 152 4.40 -1.26 -10.02
N GLY A 153 4.45 -0.24 -10.87
CA GLY A 153 3.73 -0.24 -12.13
C GLY A 153 3.37 1.16 -12.64
N PRO A 154 2.65 1.24 -13.75
CA PRO A 154 2.19 2.51 -14.31
C PRO A 154 1.44 3.35 -13.27
N ARG A 155 1.63 4.67 -13.33
CA ARG A 155 1.00 5.66 -12.44
C ARG A 155 1.53 5.67 -10.99
N GLN A 156 2.57 4.90 -10.69
CA GLN A 156 3.24 5.01 -9.40
C GLN A 156 3.88 6.39 -9.22
N SER A 157 3.85 6.91 -8.00
CA SER A 157 4.48 8.19 -7.67
C SER A 157 5.99 8.18 -7.97
N THR A 158 6.50 9.24 -8.59
CA THR A 158 7.93 9.44 -8.87
C THR A 158 8.78 9.57 -7.59
N ARG A 159 8.18 9.53 -6.40
CA ARG A 159 8.89 9.41 -5.11
C ARG A 159 9.28 7.98 -4.77
N ALA A 160 8.67 6.98 -5.41
CA ALA A 160 9.04 5.58 -5.24
C ALA A 160 10.31 5.26 -6.05
N VAL A 161 11.07 4.25 -5.62
CA VAL A 161 12.43 3.98 -6.14
C VAL A 161 12.43 3.65 -7.63
N ILE A 162 11.59 2.73 -8.10
CA ILE A 162 11.54 2.32 -9.51
C ILE A 162 11.23 3.50 -10.44
N PRO A 163 10.12 4.27 -10.27
CA PRO A 163 9.89 5.42 -11.12
C PRO A 163 10.92 6.54 -10.94
N THR A 164 11.57 6.67 -9.77
CA THR A 164 12.69 7.60 -9.59
C THR A 164 13.86 7.23 -10.49
N ILE A 165 14.25 5.95 -10.55
CA ILE A 165 15.33 5.46 -11.41
C ILE A 165 14.98 5.69 -12.88
N ILE A 166 13.81 5.20 -13.31
CA ILE A 166 13.33 5.33 -14.70
C ILE A 166 13.30 6.80 -15.13
N SER A 167 12.75 7.70 -14.29
CA SER A 167 12.64 9.12 -14.65
C SER A 167 14.00 9.81 -14.79
N GLN A 168 14.98 9.49 -13.95
CA GLN A 168 16.31 10.02 -14.06
C GLN A 168 17.01 9.54 -15.35
N LEU A 169 16.96 8.23 -15.63
CA LEU A 169 17.57 7.63 -16.81
C LEU A 169 16.90 8.10 -18.11
N ALA A 170 15.55 8.14 -18.14
CA ALA A 170 14.79 8.66 -19.28
C ALA A 170 15.03 10.16 -19.52
N GLY A 171 15.32 10.92 -18.47
CA GLY A 171 15.75 12.31 -18.54
C GLY A 171 17.20 12.51 -19.05
N GLY A 172 17.87 11.44 -19.43
CA GLY A 172 19.24 11.47 -19.99
C GLY A 172 20.36 11.45 -18.95
N LEU A 173 20.03 11.35 -17.65
CA LEU A 173 21.07 11.21 -16.61
C LEU A 173 21.72 9.81 -16.70
N ARG A 174 23.03 9.76 -16.49
CA ARG A 174 23.78 8.50 -16.33
C ARG A 174 24.33 8.36 -14.92
N GLN A 175 24.41 9.46 -14.22
CA GLN A 175 24.71 9.54 -12.80
C GLN A 175 23.40 9.82 -12.07
N ILE A 176 22.86 8.80 -11.39
CA ILE A 176 21.58 8.93 -10.68
C ILE A 176 21.79 8.98 -9.17
N LYS A 177 20.85 9.64 -8.49
CA LYS A 177 20.89 9.82 -7.04
C LYS A 177 19.83 8.92 -6.38
N LEU A 178 20.30 8.03 -5.49
CA LEU A 178 19.46 7.13 -4.70
C LEU A 178 19.80 7.26 -3.22
N GLY A 179 18.93 6.76 -2.34
CA GLY A 179 19.26 6.54 -0.93
C GLY A 179 20.11 5.29 -0.74
N ALA A 180 19.86 4.51 0.31
CA ALA A 180 20.53 3.24 0.54
C ALA A 180 20.25 2.25 -0.60
N THR A 181 21.29 1.58 -1.11
CA THR A 181 21.19 0.64 -2.23
C THR A 181 21.25 -0.82 -1.83
N HIS A 182 21.71 -1.11 -0.61
CA HIS A 182 21.84 -2.47 -0.07
C HIS A 182 20.54 -3.11 0.41
N PRO A 183 19.48 -2.37 0.87
CA PRO A 183 18.26 -3.01 1.31
C PRO A 183 17.60 -3.80 0.19
N THR A 184 17.05 -4.97 0.54
CA THR A 184 16.34 -5.83 -0.41
C THR A 184 14.83 -5.71 -0.30
N ARG A 185 14.15 -5.88 -1.43
CA ARG A 185 12.69 -5.79 -1.55
C ARG A 185 12.17 -6.92 -2.42
N ASP A 186 10.96 -7.32 -2.14
CA ASP A 186 10.13 -8.17 -2.99
C ASP A 186 9.21 -7.25 -3.81
N PHE A 187 9.56 -7.04 -5.08
CA PHE A 187 8.81 -6.16 -5.98
C PHE A 187 7.75 -6.92 -6.75
N ASN A 188 6.55 -6.36 -6.76
CA ASN A 188 5.35 -6.97 -7.34
C ASN A 188 4.72 -6.05 -8.37
N TYR A 189 4.44 -6.58 -9.56
CA TYR A 189 3.74 -5.79 -10.56
C TYR A 189 2.29 -5.52 -10.15
N VAL A 190 1.82 -4.31 -10.40
CA VAL A 190 0.50 -3.85 -9.91
C VAL A 190 -0.66 -4.72 -10.38
N ALA A 191 -0.59 -5.30 -11.59
CA ALA A 191 -1.66 -6.17 -12.09
C ALA A 191 -1.77 -7.48 -11.28
N ASP A 192 -0.65 -8.04 -10.81
CA ASP A 192 -0.64 -9.25 -9.99
C ASP A 192 -1.22 -8.95 -8.60
N ILE A 193 -0.84 -7.79 -8.02
CA ILE A 193 -1.43 -7.33 -6.75
C ILE A 193 -2.94 -7.12 -6.89
N VAL A 194 -3.41 -6.49 -7.98
CA VAL A 194 -4.85 -6.33 -8.26
C VAL A 194 -5.54 -7.68 -8.38
N SER A 195 -4.90 -8.66 -9.06
CA SER A 195 -5.43 -10.03 -9.16
C SER A 195 -5.58 -10.69 -7.79
N GLY A 196 -4.59 -10.52 -6.90
CA GLY A 196 -4.65 -11.00 -5.52
C GLY A 196 -5.79 -10.36 -4.73
N PHE A 197 -6.01 -9.05 -4.85
CA PHE A 197 -7.15 -8.36 -4.24
C PHE A 197 -8.49 -8.91 -4.73
N LEU A 198 -8.62 -9.13 -6.05
CA LEU A 198 -9.86 -9.66 -6.63
C LEU A 198 -10.08 -11.14 -6.27
N ALA A 199 -9.03 -11.93 -6.17
CA ALA A 199 -9.11 -13.33 -5.69
C ALA A 199 -9.59 -13.37 -4.24
N THR A 200 -8.98 -12.56 -3.35
CA THR A 200 -9.39 -12.45 -1.94
C THR A 200 -10.84 -11.94 -1.81
N LEU A 201 -11.25 -10.98 -2.65
CA LEU A 201 -12.63 -10.46 -2.65
C LEU A 201 -13.65 -11.56 -2.97
N ARG A 202 -13.30 -12.50 -3.84
CA ARG A 202 -14.16 -13.61 -4.28
C ARG A 202 -14.07 -14.85 -3.39
N SER A 203 -13.05 -14.96 -2.57
CA SER A 203 -12.84 -16.12 -1.68
C SER A 203 -13.85 -16.14 -0.55
N GLU A 204 -14.42 -17.29 -0.26
CA GLU A 204 -15.35 -17.48 0.86
C GLU A 204 -14.62 -17.59 2.21
N SER A 205 -13.34 -17.99 2.21
CA SER A 205 -12.55 -18.32 3.40
C SER A 205 -11.66 -17.18 3.93
N GLY A 206 -11.69 -15.99 3.32
CA GLY A 206 -10.77 -14.91 3.68
C GLY A 206 -11.14 -14.09 4.93
N ALA A 207 -12.31 -14.26 5.53
CA ALA A 207 -12.73 -13.46 6.68
C ALA A 207 -11.92 -13.83 7.93
N GLY A 208 -11.35 -12.83 8.60
CA GLY A 208 -10.49 -12.99 9.77
C GLY A 208 -9.02 -13.28 9.42
N GLU A 209 -8.71 -13.46 8.15
CA GLU A 209 -7.39 -13.85 7.69
C GLU A 209 -6.49 -12.65 7.38
N VAL A 210 -5.19 -12.89 7.52
CA VAL A 210 -4.12 -12.04 7.00
C VAL A 210 -3.48 -12.78 5.83
N ILE A 211 -3.21 -12.08 4.73
CA ILE A 211 -2.64 -12.66 3.50
C ILE A 211 -1.52 -11.78 2.98
N ASN A 212 -0.32 -12.34 2.83
CA ASN A 212 0.79 -11.71 2.15
C ASN A 212 0.60 -11.80 0.63
N LEU A 213 0.74 -10.69 -0.09
CA LEU A 213 0.85 -10.70 -1.54
C LEU A 213 2.27 -10.31 -1.93
N GLY A 214 3.04 -11.29 -2.40
CA GLY A 214 4.43 -11.15 -2.78
C GLY A 214 4.82 -12.10 -3.92
N SER A 215 5.95 -11.80 -4.57
CA SER A 215 6.48 -12.60 -5.68
C SER A 215 7.30 -13.81 -5.22
N ASN A 216 7.64 -13.86 -3.93
CA ASN A 216 8.61 -14.81 -3.37
C ASN A 216 10.01 -14.66 -3.99
N PHE A 217 10.37 -13.44 -4.41
CA PHE A 217 11.67 -13.09 -4.95
C PHE A 217 12.15 -11.76 -4.36
N GLU A 218 13.38 -11.72 -3.85
CA GLU A 218 13.98 -10.49 -3.34
C GLU A 218 15.14 -10.03 -4.21
N ILE A 219 15.28 -8.70 -4.32
CA ILE A 219 16.34 -8.04 -5.04
C ILE A 219 16.75 -6.75 -4.31
N SER A 220 18.02 -6.38 -4.33
CA SER A 220 18.48 -5.13 -3.74
C SER A 220 18.06 -3.91 -4.59
N ILE A 221 18.05 -2.74 -3.96
CA ILE A 221 17.77 -1.48 -4.67
C ILE A 221 18.86 -1.21 -5.73
N GLY A 222 20.13 -1.57 -5.43
CA GLY A 222 21.24 -1.44 -6.38
C GLY A 222 21.04 -2.32 -7.61
N GLU A 223 20.85 -3.62 -7.42
CA GLU A 223 20.56 -4.56 -8.51
C GLU A 223 19.31 -4.18 -9.32
N THR A 224 18.29 -3.64 -8.65
CA THR A 224 17.09 -3.12 -9.34
C THR A 224 17.45 -1.97 -10.27
N ALA A 225 18.32 -1.06 -9.84
CA ALA A 225 18.74 0.06 -10.67
C ALA A 225 19.59 -0.40 -11.87
N GLU A 226 20.48 -1.36 -11.66
CA GLU A 226 21.29 -1.97 -12.72
C GLU A 226 20.41 -2.68 -13.75
N MET A 227 19.44 -3.48 -13.30
CA MET A 227 18.48 -4.16 -14.18
C MET A 227 17.66 -3.17 -15.02
N ILE A 228 17.19 -2.06 -14.43
CA ILE A 228 16.45 -1.03 -15.17
C ILE A 228 17.36 -0.37 -16.21
N ALA A 229 18.61 -0.06 -15.89
CA ALA A 229 19.56 0.53 -16.83
C ALA A 229 19.86 -0.42 -17.99
N GLU A 230 20.04 -1.71 -17.73
CA GLU A 230 20.21 -2.74 -18.75
C GLU A 230 19.00 -2.81 -19.70
N LEU A 231 17.78 -2.88 -19.14
CA LEU A 231 16.54 -2.90 -19.92
C LEU A 231 16.34 -1.63 -20.78
N MET A 232 16.86 -0.50 -20.32
CA MET A 232 16.84 0.77 -21.06
C MET A 232 17.99 0.91 -22.06
N GLY A 233 18.97 -0.02 -22.05
CA GLY A 233 20.14 0.02 -22.91
C GLY A 233 21.09 1.20 -22.61
N VAL A 234 21.24 1.58 -21.32
CA VAL A 234 22.04 2.72 -20.88
C VAL A 234 23.01 2.33 -19.79
N GLU A 235 24.16 3.03 -19.73
CA GLU A 235 25.09 2.92 -18.61
C GLU A 235 24.57 3.66 -17.38
N LEU A 236 24.96 3.19 -16.19
CA LEU A 236 24.50 3.70 -14.92
C LEU A 236 25.68 3.85 -13.93
N GLU A 237 25.73 4.99 -13.26
CA GLU A 237 26.54 5.22 -12.07
C GLU A 237 25.63 5.70 -10.93
N ILE A 238 25.71 5.08 -9.75
CA ILE A 238 24.83 5.39 -8.61
C ILE A 238 25.60 6.23 -7.59
N PHE A 239 25.03 7.37 -7.20
CA PHE A 239 25.51 8.22 -6.13
C PHE A 239 24.53 8.20 -4.96
N THR A 240 25.05 8.11 -3.74
CA THR A 240 24.23 8.23 -2.54
C THR A 240 23.78 9.67 -2.36
N ASP A 241 22.49 9.86 -2.12
CA ASP A 241 21.86 11.12 -1.77
C ASP A 241 21.45 11.09 -0.29
N ASP A 242 22.18 11.80 0.55
CA ASP A 242 21.96 11.82 2.00
C ASP A 242 20.54 12.29 2.36
N GLN A 243 19.92 13.15 1.54
CA GLN A 243 18.54 13.60 1.74
C GLN A 243 17.48 12.49 1.56
N ARG A 244 17.87 11.39 0.90
CA ARG A 244 17.02 10.21 0.67
C ARG A 244 17.28 9.09 1.67
N LEU A 245 18.28 9.22 2.50
CA LEU A 245 18.54 8.25 3.57
C LEU A 245 17.47 8.35 4.64
N ARG A 246 16.99 7.22 5.08
CA ARG A 246 16.11 7.15 6.25
C ARG A 246 16.96 7.15 7.53
N PRO A 247 16.39 7.54 8.68
CA PRO A 247 17.06 7.29 9.95
C PRO A 247 17.44 5.82 10.07
N GLU A 248 18.66 5.52 10.49
CA GLU A 248 19.25 4.17 10.52
C GLU A 248 18.31 3.11 11.12
N LYS A 249 17.71 3.39 12.28
CA LYS A 249 16.77 2.48 12.95
C LYS A 249 15.40 2.38 12.27
N SER A 250 15.11 3.26 11.32
CA SER A 250 13.86 3.27 10.55
C SER A 250 14.02 2.64 9.16
N GLU A 251 15.25 2.38 8.73
CA GLU A 251 15.48 1.63 7.48
C GLU A 251 15.08 0.16 7.69
N VAL A 252 14.31 -0.35 6.77
CA VAL A 252 13.94 -1.76 6.71
C VAL A 252 14.91 -2.45 5.76
N GLU A 253 15.78 -3.28 6.31
CA GLU A 253 16.89 -3.87 5.55
C GLU A 253 16.43 -4.95 4.57
N ARG A 254 15.42 -5.75 4.95
CA ARG A 254 15.05 -6.92 4.17
C ARG A 254 13.55 -7.18 4.20
N LEU A 255 12.94 -7.31 3.01
CA LEU A 255 11.55 -7.74 2.83
C LEU A 255 11.49 -8.77 1.70
N TRP A 256 11.15 -10.01 2.06
CA TRP A 256 10.96 -11.14 1.15
C TRP A 256 9.77 -11.97 1.61
N ALA A 257 8.72 -12.04 0.80
CA ALA A 257 7.45 -12.68 1.15
C ALA A 257 7.51 -14.20 1.05
N ASP A 258 6.85 -14.86 2.00
CA ASP A 258 6.22 -16.15 1.75
C ASP A 258 4.82 -15.89 1.17
N ASN A 259 4.54 -16.41 -0.02
CA ASN A 259 3.25 -16.26 -0.70
C ASN A 259 2.44 -17.55 -0.75
N THR A 260 2.84 -18.56 0.03
CA THR A 260 2.22 -19.90 0.02
C THR A 260 0.74 -19.85 0.36
N LYS A 261 0.33 -18.94 1.25
CA LYS A 261 -1.05 -18.80 1.68
C LYS A 261 -1.93 -18.15 0.60
N ALA A 262 -1.38 -17.22 -0.18
CA ALA A 262 -2.09 -16.54 -1.26
C ALA A 262 -2.34 -17.45 -2.46
#